data_b345077a20a5f3912f2026d75dc06dd1
#
_entry.id   b345077a20a5f3912f2026d75dc06dd1
#
_cell.length_a   1.000
_cell.length_b   1.000
_cell.length_c   1.000
_cell.angle_alpha   90.00
_cell.angle_beta   90.00
_cell.angle_gamma   90.00
#
_symmetry.space_group_name_H-M   'P 1'
#
loop_
_entity.id
_entity.type
_entity.pdbx_description
1 polymer ?
#
loop_
_entity_poly.entity_id
_entity_poly.type
_entity_poly.pdbx_seq_one_letter_code
_entity_poly.pdbx_strand_id
1 'polypeptide(L)'
;MNTLKYKGFIGSVNFSEADGVFFGKIEGIDGLVNFQGASIQEITRSFHKAVDDYVAFCKKQGIPPRKSYTGNLNIRISPATHNSIADYAAEAGITINAFIRRALEKAVENPAGIMDFSLSW
;
A
#
# COMPACT_ATOMS: atom_id res chain seq x y z
N MET A 1 3.96 10.84 -0.03
CA MET A 1 4.79 9.92 0.74
C MET A 1 5.87 9.34 -0.16
N ASN A 2 7.11 9.37 0.29
CA ASN A 2 8.22 8.80 -0.46
C ASN A 2 8.35 7.32 -0.17
N THR A 3 8.72 6.56 -1.18
CA THR A 3 8.87 5.11 -1.05
C THR A 3 10.13 4.63 -1.77
N LEU A 4 10.60 3.47 -1.33
CA LEU A 4 11.65 2.71 -1.99
C LEU A 4 11.04 1.39 -2.45
N LYS A 5 11.60 0.83 -3.53
CA LYS A 5 11.15 -0.47 -4.06
C LYS A 5 12.35 -1.38 -4.28
N TYR A 6 12.20 -2.65 -3.91
CA TYR A 6 13.24 -3.65 -4.09
C TYR A 6 12.62 -5.03 -4.05
N LYS A 7 12.87 -5.84 -5.08
CA LYS A 7 12.34 -7.21 -5.20
C LYS A 7 10.83 -7.28 -5.01
N GLY A 8 10.12 -6.25 -5.47
CA GLY A 8 8.67 -6.17 -5.35
C GLY A 8 8.17 -5.71 -3.98
N PHE A 9 9.05 -5.47 -3.02
CA PHE A 9 8.68 -4.90 -1.72
C PHE A 9 8.75 -3.39 -1.77
N ILE A 10 7.87 -2.76 -0.99
CA ILE A 10 7.81 -1.31 -0.86
C ILE A 10 8.22 -0.92 0.55
N GLY A 11 9.12 0.03 0.65
CA GLY A 11 9.52 0.61 1.93
C GLY A 11 9.05 2.05 2.03
N SER A 12 8.51 2.45 3.17
CA SER A 12 8.20 3.85 3.46
C SER A 12 9.48 4.61 3.78
N VAL A 13 9.47 5.91 3.52
CA VAL A 13 10.60 6.78 3.85
C VAL A 13 10.08 8.03 4.54
N ASN A 14 10.57 8.25 5.75
CA ASN A 14 10.26 9.43 6.55
C ASN A 14 11.59 10.04 7.01
N PHE A 15 11.56 11.31 7.39
CA PHE A 15 12.73 12.00 7.88
C PHE A 15 12.51 12.46 9.32
N SER A 16 13.45 12.16 10.20
CA SER A 16 13.46 12.66 11.56
C SER A 16 14.42 13.83 11.67
N GLU A 17 13.89 15.02 11.77
CA GLU A 17 14.72 16.23 11.91
C GLU A 17 15.53 16.17 13.22
N ALA A 18 14.89 15.71 14.30
CA ALA A 18 15.53 15.63 15.61
C ALA A 18 16.74 14.71 15.61
N ASP A 19 16.67 13.58 14.93
CA ASP A 19 17.75 12.58 14.90
C ASP A 19 18.62 12.69 13.66
N GLY A 20 18.22 13.50 12.69
CA GLY A 20 18.96 13.67 11.44
C GLY A 20 19.06 12.42 10.60
N VAL A 21 18.05 11.55 10.66
CA VAL A 21 18.04 10.29 9.92
C VAL A 21 16.77 10.13 9.12
N PHE A 22 16.89 9.40 8.01
CA PHE A 22 15.74 8.84 7.30
C PHE A 22 15.40 7.50 7.92
N PHE A 23 14.11 7.20 8.01
CA PHE A 23 13.65 5.93 8.55
C PHE A 23 12.39 5.47 7.85
N GLY A 24 12.11 4.18 7.94
CA GLY A 24 10.90 3.61 7.35
C GLY A 24 10.71 2.18 7.75
N LYS A 25 9.73 1.56 7.12
CA LYS A 25 9.41 0.15 7.34
C LYS A 25 9.00 -0.50 6.02
N ILE A 26 9.13 -1.83 5.97
CA ILE A 26 8.64 -2.61 4.83
C ILE A 26 7.12 -2.68 4.95
N GLU A 27 6.43 -2.25 3.89
CA GLU A 27 4.97 -2.29 3.81
C GLU A 27 4.49 -3.63 3.28
N GLY A 28 3.22 -3.97 3.55
CA GLY A 28 2.57 -5.16 2.98
C GLY A 28 3.07 -6.49 3.51
N ILE A 29 3.60 -6.50 4.72
CA ILE A 29 4.02 -7.72 5.42
C ILE A 29 3.32 -7.80 6.77
N ASP A 30 3.24 -9.00 7.34
CA ASP A 30 2.60 -9.19 8.65
C ASP A 30 3.51 -8.80 9.82
N GLY A 31 4.82 -8.87 9.63
CA GLY A 31 5.77 -8.46 10.65
C GLY A 31 6.09 -6.98 10.60
N LEU A 32 6.90 -6.53 11.54
CA LEU A 32 7.42 -5.17 11.57
C LEU A 32 8.91 -5.22 11.30
N VAL A 33 9.34 -4.69 10.15
CA VAL A 33 10.73 -4.61 9.77
C VAL A 33 11.06 -3.15 9.45
N ASN A 34 11.86 -2.54 10.30
CA ASN A 34 12.29 -1.16 10.17
C ASN A 34 13.69 -1.07 9.55
N PHE A 35 13.98 0.07 8.96
CA PHE A 35 15.31 0.38 8.47
C PHE A 35 15.53 1.88 8.58
N GLN A 36 16.80 2.30 8.59
CA GLN A 36 17.16 3.71 8.71
C GLN A 36 18.51 4.00 8.08
N GLY A 37 18.80 5.27 7.86
CA GLY A 37 20.08 5.72 7.34
C GLY A 37 20.19 7.23 7.42
N ALA A 38 21.43 7.73 7.52
CA ALA A 38 21.70 9.16 7.60
C ALA A 38 21.75 9.85 6.23
N SER A 39 21.70 9.08 5.15
CA SER A 39 21.70 9.59 3.77
C SER A 39 20.77 8.76 2.91
N ILE A 40 20.47 9.25 1.71
CA ILE A 40 19.64 8.50 0.76
C ILE A 40 20.32 7.18 0.40
N GLN A 41 21.64 7.18 0.20
CA GLN A 41 22.40 5.97 -0.09
C GLN A 41 22.34 4.97 1.06
N GLU A 42 22.48 5.46 2.29
CA GLU A 42 22.44 4.59 3.48
C GLU A 42 21.05 3.96 3.67
N ILE A 43 19.97 4.76 3.58
CA ILE A 43 18.65 4.20 3.79
C ILE A 43 18.28 3.21 2.68
N THR A 44 18.72 3.46 1.46
CA THR A 44 18.49 2.55 0.33
C THR A 44 19.18 1.22 0.59
N ARG A 45 20.44 1.23 1.01
CA ARG A 45 21.17 0.00 1.36
C ARG A 45 20.55 -0.73 2.53
N SER A 46 20.16 0.04 3.56
CA SER A 46 19.50 -0.51 4.74
C SER A 46 18.18 -1.18 4.38
N PHE A 47 17.40 -0.56 3.50
CA PHE A 47 16.17 -1.14 3.00
C PHE A 47 16.42 -2.43 2.22
N HIS A 48 17.39 -2.43 1.30
CA HIS A 48 17.73 -3.63 0.53
C HIS A 48 18.15 -4.77 1.45
N LYS A 49 18.98 -4.48 2.44
CA LYS A 49 19.41 -5.48 3.41
C LYS A 49 18.23 -6.00 4.22
N ALA A 50 17.35 -5.10 4.67
CA ALA A 50 16.17 -5.49 5.44
C ALA A 50 15.25 -6.41 4.64
N VAL A 51 15.04 -6.12 3.34
CA VAL A 51 14.25 -6.99 2.46
C VAL A 51 14.91 -8.35 2.29
N ASP A 52 16.22 -8.38 1.98
CA ASP A 52 16.93 -9.63 1.78
C ASP A 52 16.91 -10.49 3.04
N ASP A 53 17.14 -9.89 4.21
CA ASP A 53 17.11 -10.60 5.49
C ASP A 53 15.72 -11.12 5.80
N TYR A 54 14.68 -10.33 5.53
CA TYR A 54 13.30 -10.72 5.77
C TYR A 54 12.87 -11.89 4.86
N VAL A 55 13.21 -11.82 3.57
CA VAL A 55 12.90 -12.89 2.62
C VAL A 55 13.60 -14.19 3.03
N ALA A 56 14.87 -14.10 3.42
CA ALA A 56 15.62 -15.27 3.90
C ALA A 56 14.99 -15.85 5.17
N PHE A 57 14.59 -15.00 6.11
CA PHE A 57 13.90 -15.42 7.33
C PHE A 57 12.59 -16.15 7.01
N CYS A 58 11.76 -15.59 6.13
CA CYS A 58 10.50 -16.19 5.75
C CYS A 58 10.70 -17.56 5.09
N LYS A 59 11.70 -17.66 4.20
CA LYS A 59 12.04 -18.93 3.56
C LYS A 59 12.45 -19.99 4.56
N LYS A 60 13.27 -19.61 5.55
CA LYS A 60 13.73 -20.51 6.60
C LYS A 60 12.57 -20.98 7.47
N GLN A 61 11.61 -20.11 7.75
CA GLN A 61 10.44 -20.43 8.58
C GLN A 61 9.29 -21.06 7.81
N GLY A 62 9.38 -21.14 6.49
CA GLY A 62 8.31 -21.71 5.66
C GLY A 62 7.05 -20.84 5.63
N ILE A 63 7.16 -19.54 5.81
CA ILE A 63 6.04 -18.60 5.75
C ILE A 63 6.11 -17.73 4.51
N PRO A 64 4.95 -17.31 3.96
CA PRO A 64 4.97 -16.42 2.81
C PRO A 64 5.51 -15.04 3.20
N PRO A 65 6.40 -14.44 2.38
CA PRO A 65 6.98 -13.14 2.72
C PRO A 65 6.00 -11.97 2.60
N ARG A 66 4.91 -12.14 1.86
CA ARG A 66 3.91 -11.12 1.71
C ARG A 66 2.65 -11.45 2.48
N LYS A 67 1.95 -10.38 2.91
CA LYS A 67 0.67 -10.52 3.57
C LYS A 67 -0.35 -11.14 2.63
N SER A 68 -1.11 -12.14 3.13
CA SER A 68 -2.22 -12.74 2.40
C SER A 68 -3.50 -11.95 2.68
N TYR A 69 -4.18 -11.55 1.61
CA TYR A 69 -5.45 -10.84 1.71
C TYR A 69 -6.60 -11.77 1.34
N THR A 70 -7.72 -11.65 2.06
CA THR A 70 -8.88 -12.52 1.89
C THR A 70 -9.82 -12.07 0.77
N GLY A 71 -9.67 -10.84 0.30
CA GLY A 71 -10.62 -10.22 -0.62
C GLY A 71 -11.75 -9.49 0.08
N ASN A 72 -11.79 -9.52 1.40
CA ASN A 72 -12.77 -8.78 2.18
C ASN A 72 -12.20 -7.44 2.59
N LEU A 73 -12.95 -6.37 2.32
CA LEU A 73 -12.50 -5.02 2.57
C LEU A 73 -13.65 -4.18 3.11
N ASN A 74 -13.42 -3.51 4.22
CA ASN A 74 -14.37 -2.57 4.79
C ASN A 74 -13.86 -1.15 4.56
N ILE A 75 -14.69 -0.31 3.97
CA ILE A 75 -14.36 1.10 3.74
C ILE A 75 -15.46 1.99 4.29
N ARG A 76 -15.09 3.20 4.64
CA ARG A 76 -16.04 4.23 5.05
C ARG A 76 -16.06 5.31 3.97
N ILE A 77 -17.26 5.62 3.48
CA ILE A 77 -17.47 6.65 2.46
C ILE A 77 -18.53 7.64 2.94
N SER A 78 -18.60 8.79 2.27
CA SER A 78 -19.62 9.79 2.62
C SER A 78 -21.03 9.28 2.26
N PRO A 79 -22.07 9.74 2.97
CA PRO A 79 -23.45 9.41 2.58
C PRO A 79 -23.80 9.81 1.16
N ALA A 80 -23.26 10.94 0.69
CA ALA A 80 -23.50 11.40 -0.68
C ALA A 80 -22.93 10.41 -1.71
N THR A 81 -21.73 9.93 -1.48
CA THR A 81 -21.12 8.91 -2.36
C THR A 81 -21.88 7.61 -2.31
N HIS A 82 -22.32 7.19 -1.13
CA HIS A 82 -23.12 5.98 -0.97
C HIS A 82 -24.43 6.07 -1.76
N ASN A 83 -25.12 7.21 -1.67
CA ASN A 83 -26.36 7.43 -2.42
C ASN A 83 -26.13 7.38 -3.93
N SER A 84 -25.06 8.01 -4.41
CA SER A 84 -24.73 7.99 -5.84
C SER A 84 -24.45 6.57 -6.34
N ILE A 85 -23.71 5.79 -5.56
CA ILE A 85 -23.43 4.38 -5.88
C ILE A 85 -24.72 3.58 -5.97
N ALA A 86 -25.63 3.76 -5.01
CA ALA A 86 -26.92 3.07 -5.00
C ALA A 86 -27.76 3.41 -6.23
N ASP A 87 -27.79 4.69 -6.61
CA ASP A 87 -28.55 5.15 -7.77
C ASP A 87 -27.99 4.58 -9.07
N TYR A 88 -26.68 4.64 -9.27
CA TYR A 88 -26.05 4.10 -10.48
C TYR A 88 -26.18 2.59 -10.57
N ALA A 89 -26.05 1.88 -9.46
CA ALA A 89 -26.23 0.43 -9.43
C ALA A 89 -27.67 0.05 -9.82
N ALA A 90 -28.65 0.78 -9.28
CA ALA A 90 -30.06 0.56 -9.61
C ALA A 90 -30.34 0.82 -11.11
N GLU A 91 -29.82 1.92 -11.67
CA GLU A 91 -29.94 2.20 -13.09
C GLU A 91 -29.35 1.09 -13.95
N ALA A 92 -28.24 0.55 -13.58
CA ALA A 92 -27.56 -0.50 -14.31
C ALA A 92 -28.13 -1.90 -14.05
N GLY A 93 -29.07 -2.04 -13.13
CA GLY A 93 -29.64 -3.33 -12.77
C GLY A 93 -28.68 -4.29 -12.09
N ILE A 94 -27.70 -3.76 -11.36
CA ILE A 94 -26.71 -4.55 -10.62
C ILE A 94 -26.77 -4.21 -9.14
N THR A 95 -26.14 -5.06 -8.32
CA THR A 95 -26.04 -4.80 -6.87
C THR A 95 -25.03 -3.70 -6.59
N ILE A 96 -25.18 -3.05 -5.43
CA ILE A 96 -24.20 -2.07 -4.96
C ILE A 96 -22.80 -2.73 -4.88
N ASN A 97 -22.75 -3.95 -4.36
CA ASN A 97 -21.49 -4.68 -4.26
C ASN A 97 -20.83 -4.91 -5.63
N ALA A 98 -21.62 -5.28 -6.63
CA ALA A 98 -21.12 -5.47 -7.99
C ALA A 98 -20.61 -4.18 -8.60
N PHE A 99 -21.30 -3.06 -8.35
CA PHE A 99 -20.87 -1.74 -8.81
C PHE A 99 -19.52 -1.37 -8.20
N ILE A 100 -19.38 -1.52 -6.88
CA ILE A 100 -18.15 -1.20 -6.17
C ILE A 100 -16.99 -2.06 -6.66
N ARG A 101 -17.22 -3.36 -6.82
CA ARG A 101 -16.19 -4.28 -7.31
C ARG A 101 -15.68 -3.86 -8.68
N ARG A 102 -16.58 -3.54 -9.60
CA ARG A 102 -16.21 -3.07 -10.95
C ARG A 102 -15.43 -1.76 -10.90
N ALA A 103 -15.85 -0.84 -10.03
CA ALA A 103 -15.16 0.43 -9.85
C ALA A 103 -13.72 0.23 -9.38
N LEU A 104 -13.51 -0.66 -8.40
CA LEU A 104 -12.20 -0.97 -7.88
C LEU A 104 -11.32 -1.68 -8.91
N GLU A 105 -11.89 -2.61 -9.67
CA GLU A 105 -11.16 -3.30 -10.74
C GLU A 105 -10.68 -2.31 -11.81
N LYS A 106 -11.54 -1.37 -12.20
CA LYS A 106 -11.15 -0.31 -13.14
C LYS A 106 -10.07 0.61 -12.57
N ALA A 107 -10.15 0.95 -11.30
CA ALA A 107 -9.16 1.77 -10.63
C ALA A 107 -7.78 1.10 -10.65
N VAL A 108 -7.74 -0.22 -10.46
CA VAL A 108 -6.49 -1.00 -10.50
C VAL A 108 -5.93 -1.10 -11.91
N GLU A 109 -6.79 -1.16 -12.93
CA GLU A 109 -6.35 -1.17 -14.34
C GLU A 109 -5.67 0.13 -14.74
N ASN A 110 -6.13 1.27 -14.17
CA ASN A 110 -5.57 2.58 -14.44
C ASN A 110 -5.43 3.38 -13.16
N PRO A 111 -4.45 3.04 -12.31
CA PRO A 111 -4.30 3.68 -11.01
C PRO A 111 -3.83 5.14 -11.07
N ALA A 112 -3.32 5.60 -12.20
CA ALA A 112 -2.77 6.95 -12.32
C ALA A 112 -3.79 8.04 -11.92
N GLY A 113 -5.06 7.88 -12.28
CA GLY A 113 -6.11 8.84 -11.93
C GLY A 113 -6.43 8.88 -10.45
N ILE A 114 -6.19 7.78 -9.74
CA ILE A 114 -6.40 7.67 -8.29
C ILE A 114 -5.19 8.21 -7.53
N MET A 115 -4.01 8.02 -8.09
CA MET A 115 -2.74 8.35 -7.42
C MET A 115 -2.29 9.79 -7.65
N ASP A 116 -3.05 10.59 -8.36
CA ASP A 116 -2.77 12.00 -8.54
C ASP A 116 -3.29 12.79 -7.34
N PHE A 117 -2.52 12.78 -6.28
CA PHE A 117 -2.88 13.43 -5.03
C PHE A 117 -2.86 14.94 -5.10
N SER A 118 -2.31 15.53 -6.16
CA SER A 118 -2.30 16.99 -6.34
C SER A 118 -3.71 17.55 -6.52
N LEU A 119 -4.68 16.73 -6.93
CA LEU A 119 -6.07 17.13 -7.14
C LEU A 119 -6.96 16.87 -5.91
N SER A 120 -6.42 16.25 -4.85
CA SER A 120 -7.19 15.79 -3.70
C SER A 120 -7.35 16.84 -2.60
N TRP A 121 -6.62 17.92 -2.67
CA TRP A 121 -6.55 18.95 -1.64
C TRP A 121 -7.04 20.29 -2.16
#